data_a1b9f587e4ed86987d8183e6c47127dd
#
_entry.id   a1b9f587e4ed86987d8183e6c47127dd
#
_cell.length_a   1.000
_cell.length_b   1.000
_cell.length_c   1.000
_cell.angle_alpha   90.00
_cell.angle_beta   90.00
_cell.angle_gamma   90.00
#
_symmetry.space_group_name_H-M   'P 1'
#
loop_
_entity.id
_entity.type
_entity.pdbx_description
1 polymer ?
#
loop_
_entity_poly.entity_id
_entity_poly.type
_entity_poly.pdbx_seq_one_letter_code
_entity_poly.pdbx_strand_id
1 'polypeptide(L)'
;MNKDMDLINSLAELASKNTIEYIIETGTHRGLGSTTMLGNAFKNSSSLKSLNTIEIDYTNYSLAKKNLSQFSFINCHYGCSLDLNDAIEYVKKDEAILHHEKYPEVFIDNAKDPINFYVNELEGRLNDSSNNIIKQFLKKILRPSRNANTKPTYNLLPSLIKEFGSHEMLIVLDSAGGVGHMEFQITDELMKNKNYYILLDDTHHLKHFRGYDIIKNRGDFSIINASEKNGWVLAYHKAV
;
A
#
# COMPACT_ATOMS: atom_id res chain seq x y z
N MET A 1 -4.44 0.74 11.63
CA MET A 1 -5.23 -0.30 10.94
C MET A 1 -5.35 -1.62 11.70
N ASN A 2 -4.31 -2.38 12.01
CA ASN A 2 -4.34 -3.76 12.52
C ASN A 2 -5.02 -4.03 13.89
N LYS A 3 -5.47 -3.00 14.60
CA LYS A 3 -6.21 -3.08 15.86
C LYS A 3 -7.63 -2.51 15.76
N ASP A 4 -8.03 -2.10 14.57
CA ASP A 4 -9.35 -1.54 14.31
C ASP A 4 -10.36 -2.68 14.11
N MET A 5 -11.24 -2.87 15.10
CA MET A 5 -12.21 -3.96 15.08
C MET A 5 -13.25 -3.79 13.98
N ASP A 6 -13.59 -2.56 13.62
CA ASP A 6 -14.57 -2.29 12.56
C ASP A 6 -14.01 -2.71 11.21
N LEU A 7 -12.73 -2.40 10.94
CA LEU A 7 -12.06 -2.86 9.73
C LEU A 7 -11.89 -4.39 9.72
N ILE A 8 -11.45 -4.98 10.84
CA ILE A 8 -11.28 -6.43 10.96
C ILE A 8 -12.61 -7.15 10.66
N ASN A 9 -13.71 -6.66 11.23
CA ASN A 9 -15.04 -7.23 11.01
C ASN A 9 -15.49 -7.07 9.53
N SER A 10 -15.27 -5.90 8.94
CA SER A 10 -15.60 -5.65 7.52
C SER A 10 -14.83 -6.56 6.57
N LEU A 11 -13.54 -6.78 6.83
CA LEU A 11 -12.73 -7.71 6.04
C LEU A 11 -13.14 -9.17 6.25
N ALA A 12 -13.52 -9.57 7.47
CA ALA A 12 -14.03 -10.91 7.74
C ALA A 12 -15.37 -11.16 7.04
N GLU A 13 -16.27 -10.17 7.04
CA GLU A 13 -17.51 -10.22 6.29
C GLU A 13 -17.25 -10.33 4.78
N LEU A 14 -16.33 -9.50 4.26
CA LEU A 14 -15.96 -9.55 2.86
C LEU A 14 -15.37 -10.92 2.47
N ALA A 15 -14.48 -11.47 3.29
CA ALA A 15 -13.91 -12.80 3.09
C ALA A 15 -14.97 -13.92 3.09
N SER A 16 -16.01 -13.79 3.94
CA SER A 16 -17.09 -14.78 4.04
C SER A 16 -17.95 -14.89 2.78
N LYS A 17 -17.97 -13.86 1.92
CA LYS A 17 -18.67 -13.88 0.64
C LYS A 17 -18.04 -14.85 -0.36
N ASN A 18 -16.78 -15.24 -0.16
CA ASN A 18 -16.02 -16.14 -1.03
C ASN A 18 -16.06 -15.75 -2.53
N THR A 19 -15.92 -14.46 -2.81
CA THR A 19 -15.88 -13.93 -4.19
C THR A 19 -14.49 -13.45 -4.58
N ILE A 20 -13.71 -12.93 -3.63
CA ILE A 20 -12.38 -12.39 -3.89
C ILE A 20 -11.39 -13.53 -4.16
N GLU A 21 -10.78 -13.47 -5.34
CA GLU A 21 -9.80 -14.45 -5.79
C GLU A 21 -8.35 -13.97 -5.57
N TYR A 22 -8.11 -12.67 -5.65
CA TYR A 22 -6.79 -12.10 -5.47
C TYR A 22 -6.83 -10.84 -4.61
N ILE A 23 -5.81 -10.69 -3.79
CA ILE A 23 -5.56 -9.45 -3.04
C ILE A 23 -4.22 -8.90 -3.48
N ILE A 24 -4.15 -7.59 -3.77
CA ILE A 24 -2.92 -6.85 -4.02
C ILE A 24 -2.79 -5.78 -2.96
N GLU A 25 -1.67 -5.77 -2.25
CA GLU A 25 -1.38 -4.79 -1.20
C GLU A 25 -0.08 -4.05 -1.52
N THR A 26 -0.08 -2.73 -1.40
CA THR A 26 1.15 -1.91 -1.38
C THR A 26 1.51 -1.56 0.05
N GLY A 27 2.80 -1.62 0.42
CA GLY A 27 3.27 -1.26 1.76
C GLY A 27 3.24 -2.39 2.80
N THR A 28 3.86 -3.53 2.49
CA THR A 28 3.96 -4.68 3.42
C THR A 28 4.61 -4.33 4.76
N HIS A 29 5.62 -3.44 4.75
CA HIS A 29 6.51 -3.20 5.86
C HIS A 29 7.10 -4.53 6.38
N ARG A 30 6.97 -4.84 7.68
CA ARG A 30 7.45 -6.12 8.27
C ARG A 30 6.40 -7.24 8.23
N GLY A 31 5.27 -7.03 7.58
CA GLY A 31 4.18 -7.98 7.49
C GLY A 31 3.38 -8.19 8.79
N LEU A 32 3.60 -7.38 9.82
CA LEU A 32 2.92 -7.49 11.12
C LEU A 32 1.70 -6.56 11.26
N GLY A 33 1.42 -5.77 10.22
CA GLY A 33 0.31 -4.80 10.16
C GLY A 33 -0.89 -5.32 9.38
N SER A 34 -1.24 -4.55 8.35
CA SER A 34 -2.33 -4.81 7.40
C SER A 34 -2.24 -6.19 6.76
N THR A 35 -1.05 -6.60 6.31
CA THR A 35 -0.86 -7.91 5.67
C THR A 35 -1.24 -9.08 6.58
N THR A 36 -0.83 -9.06 7.87
CA THR A 36 -1.24 -10.10 8.84
C THR A 36 -2.74 -10.06 9.10
N MET A 37 -3.35 -8.88 9.18
CA MET A 37 -4.79 -8.71 9.35
C MET A 37 -5.54 -9.30 8.15
N LEU A 38 -5.14 -8.99 6.92
CA LEU A 38 -5.68 -9.58 5.70
C LEU A 38 -5.49 -11.11 5.68
N GLY A 39 -4.29 -11.59 6.00
CA GLY A 39 -4.00 -13.01 6.09
C GLY A 39 -4.95 -13.74 7.05
N ASN A 40 -5.21 -13.17 8.24
CA ASN A 40 -6.14 -13.75 9.21
C ASN A 40 -7.60 -13.70 8.75
N ALA A 41 -8.03 -12.60 8.12
CA ALA A 41 -9.40 -12.46 7.62
C ALA A 41 -9.71 -13.48 6.51
N PHE A 42 -8.76 -13.69 5.60
CA PHE A 42 -8.97 -14.49 4.40
C PHE A 42 -8.45 -15.93 4.46
N LYS A 43 -7.79 -16.38 5.54
CA LYS A 43 -7.19 -17.73 5.64
C LYS A 43 -8.17 -18.89 5.42
N ASN A 44 -9.46 -18.66 5.63
CA ASN A 44 -10.51 -19.67 5.44
C ASN A 44 -11.37 -19.39 4.20
N SER A 45 -11.06 -18.39 3.40
CA SER A 45 -11.77 -18.11 2.15
C SER A 45 -11.44 -19.17 1.11
N SER A 46 -12.47 -19.83 0.58
CA SER A 46 -12.30 -20.88 -0.43
C SER A 46 -12.03 -20.30 -1.83
N SER A 47 -12.32 -19.03 -2.07
CA SER A 47 -12.09 -18.36 -3.35
C SER A 47 -10.69 -17.78 -3.47
N LEU A 48 -10.04 -17.42 -2.35
CA LEU A 48 -8.76 -16.72 -2.39
C LEU A 48 -7.65 -17.64 -2.93
N LYS A 49 -7.06 -17.22 -4.05
CA LYS A 49 -5.92 -17.89 -4.68
C LYS A 49 -4.58 -17.36 -4.15
N SER A 50 -4.45 -16.04 -4.04
CA SER A 50 -3.27 -15.42 -3.43
C SER A 50 -3.51 -14.00 -2.94
N LEU A 51 -2.69 -13.61 -1.94
CA LEU A 51 -2.45 -12.24 -1.52
C LEU A 51 -1.03 -11.87 -1.94
N ASN A 52 -0.90 -10.84 -2.76
CA ASN A 52 0.36 -10.34 -3.29
C ASN A 52 0.67 -9.01 -2.63
N THR A 53 1.73 -8.93 -1.83
CA THR A 53 2.11 -7.73 -1.09
C THR A 53 3.48 -7.23 -1.51
N ILE A 54 3.65 -5.91 -1.61
CA ILE A 54 4.81 -5.24 -2.21
C ILE A 54 5.56 -4.45 -1.15
N GLU A 55 6.91 -4.63 -1.09
CA GLU A 55 7.78 -3.93 -0.16
C GLU A 55 9.08 -3.49 -0.85
N ILE A 56 9.38 -2.20 -0.77
CA ILE A 56 10.55 -1.59 -1.39
C ILE A 56 11.83 -1.74 -0.53
N ASP A 57 11.69 -1.74 0.80
CA ASP A 57 12.85 -1.91 1.71
C ASP A 57 13.20 -3.39 1.83
N TYR A 58 14.42 -3.76 1.48
CA TYR A 58 14.87 -5.14 1.52
C TYR A 58 14.84 -5.76 2.92
N THR A 59 15.12 -4.97 3.95
CA THR A 59 15.11 -5.47 5.34
C THR A 59 13.69 -5.79 5.78
N ASN A 60 12.75 -4.88 5.50
CA ASN A 60 11.33 -5.11 5.78
C ASN A 60 10.79 -6.28 4.98
N TYR A 61 11.08 -6.37 3.68
CA TYR A 61 10.72 -7.51 2.84
C TYR A 61 11.21 -8.85 3.42
N SER A 62 12.48 -8.92 3.84
CA SER A 62 13.05 -10.14 4.41
C SER A 62 12.39 -10.54 5.71
N LEU A 63 12.04 -9.56 6.55
CA LEU A 63 11.29 -9.78 7.79
C LEU A 63 9.84 -10.18 7.50
N ALA A 64 9.20 -9.54 6.53
CA ALA A 64 7.84 -9.87 6.12
C ALA A 64 7.73 -11.32 5.65
N LYS A 65 8.64 -11.79 4.79
CA LYS A 65 8.68 -13.20 4.35
C LYS A 65 8.74 -14.17 5.53
N LYS A 66 9.53 -13.85 6.57
CA LYS A 66 9.63 -14.67 7.78
C LYS A 66 8.34 -14.63 8.59
N ASN A 67 7.82 -13.44 8.85
CA ASN A 67 6.65 -13.23 9.70
C ASN A 67 5.36 -13.79 9.09
N LEU A 68 5.27 -13.78 7.75
CA LEU A 68 4.10 -14.22 6.99
C LEU A 68 4.18 -15.68 6.53
N SER A 69 5.26 -16.43 6.87
CA SER A 69 5.50 -17.80 6.42
C SER A 69 4.41 -18.80 6.84
N GLN A 70 3.60 -18.47 7.83
CA GLN A 70 2.44 -19.25 8.25
C GLN A 70 1.27 -19.22 7.24
N PHE A 71 1.24 -18.25 6.33
CA PHE A 71 0.21 -18.08 5.32
C PHE A 71 0.74 -18.53 3.95
N SER A 72 0.43 -19.74 3.52
CA SER A 72 0.94 -20.30 2.26
C SER A 72 0.46 -19.57 1.00
N PHE A 73 -0.62 -18.79 1.11
CA PHE A 73 -1.20 -18.02 0.01
C PHE A 73 -0.66 -16.58 -0.09
N ILE A 74 0.25 -16.15 0.81
CA ILE A 74 0.83 -14.80 0.76
C ILE A 74 2.16 -14.81 0.01
N ASN A 75 2.22 -14.02 -1.05
CA ASN A 75 3.40 -13.78 -1.87
C ASN A 75 3.98 -12.39 -1.57
N CYS A 76 5.17 -12.33 -0.99
CA CYS A 76 5.86 -11.07 -0.78
C CYS A 76 6.73 -10.75 -2.00
N HIS A 77 6.56 -9.56 -2.58
CA HIS A 77 7.33 -9.05 -3.69
C HIS A 77 8.32 -7.99 -3.23
N TYR A 78 9.61 -8.15 -3.57
CA TYR A 78 10.62 -7.15 -3.29
C TYR A 78 10.70 -6.15 -4.45
N GLY A 79 10.31 -4.91 -4.21
CA GLY A 79 10.38 -3.86 -5.22
C GLY A 79 9.45 -2.70 -4.97
N CYS A 80 9.30 -1.86 -6.00
CA CYS A 80 8.42 -0.71 -5.99
C CYS A 80 7.07 -1.06 -6.67
N SER A 81 6.00 -0.57 -6.10
CA SER A 81 4.65 -0.65 -6.67
C SER A 81 4.58 0.00 -8.06
N LEU A 82 5.34 1.07 -8.26
CA LEU A 82 5.37 1.89 -9.48
C LEU A 82 6.74 1.81 -10.17
N ASP A 83 6.85 2.37 -11.38
CA ASP A 83 8.15 2.72 -11.95
C ASP A 83 8.82 3.76 -11.06
N LEU A 84 10.09 3.55 -10.72
CA LEU A 84 10.80 4.40 -9.77
C LEU A 84 11.00 5.82 -10.30
N ASN A 85 11.32 5.97 -11.59
CA ASN A 85 11.56 7.28 -12.18
C ASN A 85 10.27 8.07 -12.28
N ASP A 86 9.18 7.41 -12.70
CA ASP A 86 7.85 8.02 -12.77
C ASP A 86 7.36 8.44 -11.38
N ALA A 87 7.58 7.60 -10.37
CA ALA A 87 7.23 7.90 -8.97
C ALA A 87 8.00 9.12 -8.43
N ILE A 88 9.31 9.20 -8.70
CA ILE A 88 10.13 10.36 -8.30
C ILE A 88 9.68 11.63 -9.03
N GLU A 89 9.43 11.56 -10.33
CA GLU A 89 8.93 12.70 -11.10
C GLU A 89 7.55 13.15 -10.65
N TYR A 90 6.68 12.20 -10.29
CA TYR A 90 5.38 12.49 -9.71
C TYR A 90 5.51 13.28 -8.40
N VAL A 91 6.32 12.79 -7.45
CA VAL A 91 6.55 13.46 -6.17
C VAL A 91 7.04 14.90 -6.35
N LYS A 92 7.92 15.14 -7.33
CA LYS A 92 8.46 16.48 -7.61
C LYS A 92 7.45 17.44 -8.23
N LYS A 93 6.38 16.94 -8.84
CA LYS A 93 5.42 17.73 -9.62
C LYS A 93 4.00 17.74 -9.00
N ASP A 94 3.74 16.91 -8.01
CA ASP A 94 2.42 16.80 -7.40
C ASP A 94 2.05 18.09 -6.67
N GLU A 95 0.96 18.72 -7.11
CA GLU A 95 0.48 20.01 -6.58
C GLU A 95 0.16 19.96 -5.09
N ALA A 96 -0.29 18.79 -4.58
CA ALA A 96 -0.60 18.67 -3.17
C ALA A 96 0.67 18.54 -2.30
N ILE A 97 1.78 18.03 -2.85
CA ILE A 97 3.08 18.02 -2.19
C ILE A 97 3.70 19.42 -2.23
N LEU A 98 3.70 20.06 -3.42
CA LEU A 98 4.29 21.37 -3.66
C LEU A 98 3.59 22.50 -2.85
N HIS A 99 2.30 22.38 -2.68
CA HIS A 99 1.44 23.38 -2.05
C HIS A 99 0.64 22.80 -0.89
N HIS A 100 1.29 21.95 -0.08
CA HIS A 100 0.64 21.25 1.03
C HIS A 100 0.05 22.23 2.08
N GLU A 101 0.54 23.45 2.15
CA GLU A 101 -0.01 24.50 3.00
C GLU A 101 -1.47 24.87 2.67
N LYS A 102 -1.95 24.52 1.47
CA LYS A 102 -3.36 24.67 1.06
C LYS A 102 -4.28 23.64 1.71
N TYR A 103 -3.71 22.60 2.32
CA TYR A 103 -4.42 21.47 2.92
C TYR A 103 -4.08 21.31 4.41
N PRO A 104 -4.41 22.30 5.27
CA PRO A 104 -3.97 22.34 6.67
C PRO A 104 -4.48 21.14 7.51
N GLU A 105 -5.58 20.50 7.08
CA GLU A 105 -6.16 19.35 7.76
C GLU A 105 -5.55 18.01 7.29
N VAL A 106 -4.69 18.04 6.26
CA VAL A 106 -4.07 16.83 5.70
C VAL A 106 -2.70 16.63 6.33
N PHE A 107 -2.49 15.45 6.89
CA PHE A 107 -1.19 15.09 7.43
C PHE A 107 -0.17 14.88 6.31
N ILE A 108 1.03 15.40 6.50
CA ILE A 108 2.17 15.24 5.59
C ILE A 108 3.43 14.93 6.39
N ASP A 109 4.20 13.95 5.91
CA ASP A 109 5.51 13.66 6.48
C ASP A 109 6.48 14.79 6.16
N ASN A 110 7.25 15.22 7.18
CA ASN A 110 8.27 16.24 7.02
C ASN A 110 7.80 17.50 6.24
N ALA A 111 6.79 18.19 6.75
CA ALA A 111 6.23 19.39 6.12
C ALA A 111 7.26 20.52 5.79
N LYS A 112 8.48 20.47 6.35
CA LYS A 112 9.55 21.44 6.02
C LYS A 112 10.21 21.13 4.68
N ASP A 113 10.28 19.88 4.28
CA ASP A 113 10.94 19.45 3.05
C ASP A 113 10.34 18.11 2.57
N PRO A 114 9.05 18.12 2.17
CA PRO A 114 8.34 16.88 1.83
C PRO A 114 8.88 16.23 0.56
N ILE A 115 9.29 17.00 -0.43
CA ILE A 115 9.81 16.48 -1.70
C ILE A 115 11.06 15.62 -1.46
N ASN A 116 12.07 16.19 -0.79
CA ASN A 116 13.29 15.42 -0.50
C ASN A 116 13.02 14.25 0.44
N PHE A 117 12.09 14.39 1.37
CA PHE A 117 11.68 13.29 2.24
C PHE A 117 11.15 12.11 1.42
N TYR A 118 10.15 12.33 0.56
CA TYR A 118 9.53 11.27 -0.22
C TYR A 118 10.45 10.70 -1.32
N VAL A 119 11.27 11.54 -1.94
CA VAL A 119 12.28 11.06 -2.90
C VAL A 119 13.30 10.15 -2.21
N ASN A 120 13.82 10.54 -1.03
CA ASN A 120 14.73 9.71 -0.26
C ASN A 120 14.10 8.39 0.21
N GLU A 121 12.81 8.40 0.50
CA GLU A 121 12.05 7.19 0.84
C GLU A 121 12.00 6.22 -0.33
N LEU A 122 11.63 6.70 -1.52
CA LEU A 122 11.61 5.91 -2.76
C LEU A 122 12.98 5.34 -3.13
N GLU A 123 14.04 6.12 -2.92
CA GLU A 123 15.42 5.69 -3.18
C GLU A 123 16.01 4.81 -2.05
N GLY A 124 15.24 4.55 -0.97
CA GLY A 124 15.69 3.76 0.17
C GLY A 124 16.72 4.45 1.05
N ARG A 125 16.83 5.79 0.99
CA ARG A 125 17.84 6.58 1.71
C ARG A 125 17.41 7.04 3.11
N LEU A 126 16.12 6.99 3.46
CA LEU A 126 15.63 7.44 4.78
C LEU A 126 16.28 6.73 5.96
N ASN A 127 16.76 5.52 5.75
CA ASN A 127 17.46 4.76 6.77
C ASN A 127 18.91 5.22 7.02
N ASP A 128 19.46 6.09 6.16
CA ASP A 128 20.84 6.58 6.26
C ASP A 128 20.96 7.91 7.04
N SER A 129 19.84 8.58 7.32
CA SER A 129 19.79 9.92 7.94
C SER A 129 19.93 9.93 9.47
N SER A 130 20.17 8.79 10.15
CA SER A 130 20.45 8.83 11.56
C SER A 130 21.90 9.30 11.80
N ASN A 131 22.10 10.53 12.31
CA ASN A 131 23.39 11.10 12.71
C ASN A 131 24.10 10.32 13.84
N ASN A 132 23.60 9.16 14.22
CA ASN A 132 24.18 8.34 15.28
C ASN A 132 24.98 7.19 14.66
N ILE A 133 26.29 7.37 14.58
CA ILE A 133 27.26 6.41 14.03
C ILE A 133 27.12 5.01 14.64
N ILE A 134 26.76 4.92 15.93
CA ILE A 134 26.56 3.65 16.63
C ILE A 134 25.29 2.95 16.09
N LYS A 135 24.20 3.71 15.85
CA LYS A 135 22.98 3.14 15.26
C LYS A 135 23.18 2.71 13.81
N GLN A 136 23.97 3.47 13.04
CA GLN A 136 24.34 3.07 11.66
C GLN A 136 25.19 1.78 11.68
N PHE A 137 26.14 1.66 12.58
CA PHE A 137 26.98 0.47 12.72
C PHE A 137 26.18 -0.76 13.17
N LEU A 138 25.31 -0.62 14.17
CA LEU A 138 24.42 -1.70 14.62
C LEU A 138 23.40 -2.10 13.54
N LYS A 139 22.83 -1.13 12.79
CA LYS A 139 21.98 -1.42 11.63
C LYS A 139 22.73 -2.18 10.53
N LYS A 140 24.00 -1.85 10.29
CA LYS A 140 24.83 -2.52 9.29
C LYS A 140 25.15 -3.97 9.65
N ILE A 141 25.31 -4.27 10.96
CA ILE A 141 25.55 -5.63 11.47
C ILE A 141 24.26 -6.45 11.52
N LEU A 142 23.11 -5.82 11.85
CA LEU A 142 21.82 -6.48 11.98
C LEU A 142 21.01 -6.55 10.68
N ARG A 143 21.45 -5.87 9.62
CA ARG A 143 20.82 -6.01 8.29
C ARG A 143 21.12 -7.41 7.76
N PRO A 144 20.09 -8.18 7.38
CA PRO A 144 20.32 -9.43 6.67
C PRO A 144 21.17 -9.09 5.43
N SER A 145 22.25 -9.85 5.23
CA SER A 145 23.14 -9.64 4.09
C SER A 145 22.29 -9.77 2.82
N ARG A 146 22.22 -8.70 2.03
CA ARG A 146 21.55 -8.71 0.75
C ARG A 146 22.28 -9.73 -0.12
N ASN A 147 21.62 -10.83 -0.48
CA ASN A 147 22.15 -11.70 -1.51
C ASN A 147 22.37 -10.86 -2.76
N ALA A 148 23.59 -10.86 -3.30
CA ALA A 148 23.99 -10.03 -4.46
C ALA A 148 23.05 -10.21 -5.67
N ASN A 149 22.30 -11.29 -5.72
CA ASN A 149 21.37 -11.64 -6.78
C ASN A 149 19.92 -11.13 -6.56
N THR A 150 19.59 -10.56 -5.38
CA THR A 150 18.21 -10.08 -5.12
C THR A 150 18.10 -8.62 -5.56
N LYS A 151 17.56 -8.41 -6.75
CA LYS A 151 17.26 -7.07 -7.30
C LYS A 151 15.80 -6.73 -7.03
N PRO A 152 15.47 -5.45 -6.77
CA PRO A 152 14.08 -5.01 -6.68
C PRO A 152 13.44 -5.11 -8.07
N THR A 153 12.16 -5.44 -8.09
CA THR A 153 11.31 -5.34 -9.29
C THR A 153 10.54 -4.01 -9.21
N TYR A 154 10.34 -3.37 -10.33
CA TYR A 154 9.61 -2.10 -10.41
C TYR A 154 8.30 -2.29 -11.15
N ASN A 155 7.39 -1.33 -11.00
CA ASN A 155 6.09 -1.32 -11.66
C ASN A 155 5.22 -2.56 -11.33
N LEU A 156 5.30 -3.01 -10.06
CA LEU A 156 4.65 -4.24 -9.61
C LEU A 156 3.11 -4.11 -9.55
N LEU A 157 2.59 -2.98 -9.06
CA LEU A 157 1.14 -2.79 -8.92
C LEU A 157 0.41 -2.91 -10.27
N PRO A 158 0.75 -2.14 -11.31
CA PRO A 158 0.08 -2.30 -12.60
C PRO A 158 0.35 -3.66 -13.26
N SER A 159 1.48 -4.30 -13.00
CA SER A 159 1.77 -5.64 -13.51
C SER A 159 0.85 -6.68 -12.90
N LEU A 160 0.67 -6.68 -11.57
CA LEU A 160 -0.24 -7.59 -10.86
C LEU A 160 -1.70 -7.33 -11.21
N ILE A 161 -2.10 -6.04 -11.35
CA ILE A 161 -3.45 -5.69 -11.81
C ILE A 161 -3.71 -6.24 -13.21
N LYS A 162 -2.77 -6.15 -14.13
CA LYS A 162 -2.92 -6.71 -15.49
C LYS A 162 -2.97 -8.23 -15.48
N GLU A 163 -2.17 -8.87 -14.63
CA GLU A 163 -2.14 -10.33 -14.49
C GLU A 163 -3.47 -10.88 -13.93
N PHE A 164 -4.01 -10.25 -12.88
CA PHE A 164 -5.18 -10.76 -12.17
C PHE A 164 -6.49 -10.03 -12.50
N GLY A 165 -6.45 -8.98 -13.30
CA GLY A 165 -7.57 -8.07 -13.50
C GLY A 165 -8.79 -8.63 -14.23
N SER A 166 -8.80 -9.91 -14.62
CA SER A 166 -10.01 -10.64 -15.06
C SER A 166 -10.78 -11.29 -13.91
N HIS A 167 -10.26 -11.24 -12.70
CA HIS A 167 -10.80 -11.86 -11.49
C HIS A 167 -11.32 -10.80 -10.52
N GLU A 168 -12.15 -11.20 -9.56
CA GLU A 168 -12.59 -10.30 -8.50
C GLU A 168 -11.46 -10.09 -7.49
N MET A 169 -11.12 -8.82 -7.26
CA MET A 169 -9.96 -8.43 -6.47
C MET A 169 -10.29 -7.49 -5.33
N LEU A 170 -9.49 -7.55 -4.28
CA LEU A 170 -9.32 -6.50 -3.30
C LEU A 170 -7.95 -5.83 -3.50
N ILE A 171 -7.94 -4.53 -3.75
CA ILE A 171 -6.72 -3.73 -3.85
C ILE A 171 -6.59 -2.90 -2.57
N VAL A 172 -5.47 -3.05 -1.87
CA VAL A 172 -5.16 -2.36 -0.61
C VAL A 172 -3.99 -1.42 -0.85
N LEU A 173 -4.24 -0.14 -0.74
CA LEU A 173 -3.22 0.89 -0.90
C LEU A 173 -2.81 1.43 0.48
N ASP A 174 -1.60 1.09 0.90
CA ASP A 174 -1.01 1.43 2.20
C ASP A 174 0.49 1.74 2.07
N SER A 175 0.92 2.18 0.90
CA SER A 175 2.33 2.50 0.64
C SER A 175 2.78 3.80 1.32
N ALA A 176 4.04 4.15 1.10
CA ALA A 176 4.63 5.39 1.57
C ALA A 176 3.93 6.65 1.03
N GLY A 177 3.97 7.73 1.82
CA GLY A 177 3.15 8.91 1.66
C GLY A 177 3.21 9.62 0.31
N GLY A 178 4.37 9.68 -0.34
CA GLY A 178 4.53 10.47 -1.55
C GLY A 178 3.85 9.92 -2.81
N VAL A 179 3.53 8.62 -2.87
CA VAL A 179 3.06 7.97 -4.11
C VAL A 179 1.65 7.39 -4.04
N GLY A 180 1.02 7.37 -2.86
CA GLY A 180 -0.27 6.70 -2.69
C GLY A 180 -1.37 7.21 -3.63
N HIS A 181 -1.41 8.53 -3.91
CA HIS A 181 -2.39 9.05 -4.87
C HIS A 181 -2.08 8.61 -6.31
N MET A 182 -0.82 8.50 -6.71
CA MET A 182 -0.44 7.95 -8.01
C MET A 182 -0.82 6.47 -8.14
N GLU A 183 -0.66 5.68 -7.08
CA GLU A 183 -1.13 4.29 -7.03
C GLU A 183 -2.65 4.21 -7.20
N PHE A 184 -3.39 5.09 -6.54
CA PHE A 184 -4.84 5.19 -6.69
C PHE A 184 -5.23 5.52 -8.14
N GLN A 185 -4.62 6.52 -8.77
CA GLN A 185 -4.90 6.92 -10.15
C GLN A 185 -4.63 5.79 -11.14
N ILE A 186 -3.51 5.09 -10.99
CA ILE A 186 -3.16 3.94 -11.85
C ILE A 186 -4.14 2.78 -11.65
N THR A 187 -4.52 2.50 -10.40
CA THR A 187 -5.54 1.49 -10.09
C THR A 187 -6.86 1.83 -10.74
N ASP A 188 -7.33 3.05 -10.55
CA ASP A 188 -8.59 3.56 -11.10
C ASP A 188 -8.63 3.46 -12.63
N GLU A 189 -7.57 3.89 -13.32
CA GLU A 189 -7.48 3.82 -14.78
C GLU A 189 -7.45 2.37 -15.29
N LEU A 190 -6.70 1.48 -14.66
CA LEU A 190 -6.59 0.08 -15.09
C LEU A 190 -7.86 -0.74 -14.79
N MET A 191 -8.60 -0.33 -13.77
CA MET A 191 -9.78 -1.04 -13.28
C MET A 191 -11.11 -0.35 -13.61
N LYS A 192 -11.12 0.77 -14.34
CA LYS A 192 -12.32 1.59 -14.63
C LYS A 192 -13.51 0.82 -15.22
N ASN A 193 -13.24 -0.24 -15.99
CA ASN A 193 -14.27 -1.06 -16.62
C ASN A 193 -14.49 -2.40 -15.89
N LYS A 194 -14.11 -2.49 -14.61
CA LYS A 194 -14.14 -3.73 -13.82
C LYS A 194 -14.69 -3.50 -12.44
N ASN A 195 -15.32 -4.53 -11.91
CA ASN A 195 -15.73 -4.57 -10.52
C ASN A 195 -14.53 -4.95 -9.65
N TYR A 196 -14.31 -4.20 -8.56
CA TYR A 196 -13.25 -4.52 -7.60
C TYR A 196 -13.54 -3.87 -6.23
N TYR A 197 -12.89 -4.39 -5.22
CA TYR A 197 -12.86 -3.77 -3.90
C TYR A 197 -11.56 -2.97 -3.73
N ILE A 198 -11.66 -1.85 -3.03
CA ILE A 198 -10.51 -1.02 -2.69
C ILE A 198 -10.53 -0.67 -1.22
N LEU A 199 -9.38 -0.81 -0.57
CA LEU A 199 -9.13 -0.33 0.78
C LEU A 199 -8.01 0.72 0.74
N LEU A 200 -8.32 1.94 1.19
CA LEU A 200 -7.32 2.98 1.41
C LEU A 200 -7.06 3.12 2.91
N ASP A 201 -5.80 3.09 3.32
CA ASP A 201 -5.37 3.46 4.67
C ASP A 201 -4.88 4.90 4.71
N ASP A 202 -4.92 5.50 5.90
CA ASP A 202 -4.49 6.88 6.14
C ASP A 202 -5.18 7.92 5.23
N THR A 203 -6.53 7.90 5.18
CA THR A 203 -7.33 8.83 4.36
C THR A 203 -7.19 10.30 4.77
N HIS A 204 -6.61 10.60 5.92
CA HIS A 204 -6.24 11.96 6.36
C HIS A 204 -4.82 12.35 5.95
N HIS A 205 -4.09 11.44 5.33
CA HIS A 205 -2.72 11.66 4.88
C HIS A 205 -2.69 12.08 3.41
N LEU A 206 -1.66 12.83 3.05
CA LEU A 206 -1.40 13.28 1.68
C LEU A 206 -1.53 12.16 0.64
N LYS A 207 -1.16 10.93 1.01
CA LYS A 207 -1.21 9.76 0.12
C LYS A 207 -2.62 9.43 -0.36
N HIS A 208 -3.67 9.59 0.49
CA HIS A 208 -4.99 9.08 0.14
C HIS A 208 -6.16 10.05 0.32
N PHE A 209 -5.97 11.28 0.83
CA PHE A 209 -7.10 12.20 1.01
C PHE A 209 -7.84 12.50 -0.29
N ARG A 210 -7.13 12.64 -1.42
CA ARG A 210 -7.73 12.86 -2.75
C ARG A 210 -8.45 11.61 -3.26
N GLY A 211 -7.85 10.43 -3.08
CA GLY A 211 -8.49 9.16 -3.43
C GLY A 211 -9.77 8.93 -2.62
N TYR A 212 -9.75 9.25 -1.34
CA TYR A 212 -10.94 9.21 -0.48
C TYR A 212 -12.03 10.18 -0.94
N ASP A 213 -11.65 11.39 -1.32
CA ASP A 213 -12.58 12.38 -1.86
C ASP A 213 -13.23 11.90 -3.18
N ILE A 214 -12.45 11.29 -4.06
CA ILE A 214 -12.96 10.67 -5.30
C ILE A 214 -13.96 9.56 -4.96
N ILE A 215 -13.62 8.64 -4.05
CA ILE A 215 -14.51 7.54 -3.63
C ILE A 215 -15.84 8.07 -3.06
N LYS A 216 -15.82 9.16 -2.30
CA LYS A 216 -17.03 9.76 -1.73
C LYS A 216 -17.94 10.40 -2.77
N ASN A 217 -17.37 10.99 -3.81
CA ASN A 217 -18.12 11.87 -4.71
C ASN A 217 -18.45 11.24 -6.09
N ARG A 218 -17.79 10.14 -6.46
CA ARG A 218 -18.07 9.44 -7.71
C ARG A 218 -19.16 8.38 -7.52
N GLY A 219 -20.10 8.34 -8.47
CA GLY A 219 -21.26 7.45 -8.41
C GLY A 219 -20.98 5.98 -8.72
N ASP A 220 -19.79 5.65 -9.23
CA ASP A 220 -19.33 4.28 -9.50
C ASP A 220 -18.70 3.60 -8.26
N PHE A 221 -18.44 4.35 -7.19
CA PHE A 221 -18.04 3.79 -5.92
C PHE A 221 -19.20 3.68 -4.92
N SER A 222 -19.21 2.60 -4.17
CA SER A 222 -20.09 2.39 -3.01
C SER A 222 -19.26 2.13 -1.78
N ILE A 223 -19.29 3.02 -0.80
CA ILE A 223 -18.58 2.81 0.47
C ILE A 223 -19.27 1.68 1.21
N ILE A 224 -18.52 0.63 1.56
CA ILE A 224 -18.97 -0.51 2.36
C ILE A 224 -18.87 -0.14 3.84
N ASN A 225 -17.71 0.37 4.24
CA ASN A 225 -17.44 0.86 5.58
C ASN A 225 -16.27 1.84 5.56
N ALA A 226 -16.23 2.75 6.53
CA ALA A 226 -15.15 3.72 6.67
C ALA A 226 -15.01 4.17 8.13
N SER A 227 -13.82 4.58 8.51
CA SER A 227 -13.58 5.20 9.80
C SER A 227 -12.81 6.51 9.61
N GLU A 228 -13.50 7.63 9.73
CA GLU A 228 -12.83 8.93 9.71
C GLU A 228 -11.84 9.05 10.88
N LYS A 229 -12.18 8.53 12.06
CA LYS A 229 -11.30 8.57 13.24
C LYS A 229 -9.98 7.84 13.01
N ASN A 230 -10.03 6.67 12.35
CA ASN A 230 -8.87 5.80 12.14
C ASN A 230 -8.30 5.92 10.71
N GLY A 231 -8.92 6.76 9.88
CA GLY A 231 -8.41 7.16 8.58
C GLY A 231 -8.40 6.05 7.53
N TRP A 232 -9.45 5.24 7.41
CA TRP A 232 -9.53 4.23 6.36
C TRP A 232 -10.92 4.19 5.69
N VAL A 233 -10.95 3.70 4.45
CA VAL A 233 -12.19 3.44 3.71
C VAL A 233 -12.08 2.12 2.95
N LEU A 234 -13.09 1.28 3.07
CA LEU A 234 -13.33 0.09 2.26
C LEU A 234 -14.51 0.39 1.31
N ALA A 235 -14.29 0.31 0.03
CA ALA A 235 -15.29 0.60 -1.00
C ALA A 235 -15.33 -0.47 -2.08
N TYR A 236 -16.44 -0.50 -2.80
CA TYR A 236 -16.64 -1.32 -3.99
C TYR A 236 -16.81 -0.41 -5.21
N HIS A 237 -16.01 -0.64 -6.24
CA HIS A 237 -16.15 -0.01 -7.54
C HIS A 237 -16.99 -0.90 -8.45
N LYS A 238 -18.00 -0.31 -9.06
CA LYS A 238 -18.86 -0.95 -10.06
C LYS A 238 -18.49 -0.45 -11.45
N ALA A 239 -18.15 -1.37 -12.34
CA ALA A 239 -17.91 -1.06 -13.74
C ALA A 239 -19.10 -0.28 -14.34
N VAL A 240 -18.80 0.77 -15.08
CA VAL A 240 -19.77 1.63 -15.78
C VAL A 240 -19.91 1.20 -17.23
#